data_6d07f4aff3eb9822b1182426d10f9ba2
#
_entry.id   6d07f4aff3eb9822b1182426d10f9ba2
#
_cell.length_a   1.000
_cell.length_b   1.000
_cell.length_c   1.000
_cell.angle_alpha   90.00
_cell.angle_beta   90.00
_cell.angle_gamma   90.00
#
_symmetry.space_group_name_H-M   'P 1'
#
loop_
_entity.id
_entity.type
_entity.pdbx_description
1 polymer ?
#
loop_
_entity_poly.entity_id
_entity_poly.type
_entity_poly.pdbx_seq_one_letter_code
_entity_poly.pdbx_strand_id
1 'polypeptide(L)'
;MNLKGKNILITGGSLGIGKETAKFLVDKGANVLITGRSEERLLAVKDYTGAKHIVFDIADIDNISSKTKDCLNLLDNKIDVLINNAGTGCRRDVEQLNIDDFLHVYNTNVFGLSILTKEIIPNMKKQNKGTIINIGSTASLKGYKGGSIYASSKFAVRALTQCWQAELRPYNIRVCQVNPSEVPTAFANKERIERENIENKLTTKEIAHAITSAIEMDDRGFINELNVWATNPFN
;
A
#
# COMPACT_ATOMS: atom_id res chain seq x y z
N MET A 1 2.60 15.14 11.02
CA MET A 1 1.19 14.85 11.47
C MET A 1 1.21 14.08 12.78
N ASN A 2 0.39 14.43 13.78
CA ASN A 2 0.18 13.55 14.94
C ASN A 2 -0.78 12.43 14.55
N LEU A 3 -0.44 11.17 14.83
CA LEU A 3 -1.21 9.98 14.43
C LEU A 3 -2.35 9.62 15.40
N LYS A 4 -2.33 10.12 16.63
CA LYS A 4 -3.35 9.81 17.64
C LYS A 4 -4.76 10.18 17.15
N GLY A 5 -5.65 9.19 17.10
CA GLY A 5 -7.04 9.35 16.65
C GLY A 5 -7.21 9.58 15.14
N LYS A 6 -6.15 9.39 14.31
CA LYS A 6 -6.25 9.48 12.85
C LYS A 6 -6.84 8.22 12.26
N ASN A 7 -7.75 8.38 11.34
CA ASN A 7 -8.40 7.29 10.61
C ASN A 7 -7.55 6.90 9.39
N ILE A 8 -7.05 5.68 9.38
CA ILE A 8 -6.11 5.17 8.38
C ILE A 8 -6.67 3.91 7.73
N LEU A 9 -6.77 3.92 6.40
CA LEU A 9 -7.14 2.75 5.61
C LEU A 9 -5.88 2.14 4.97
N ILE A 10 -5.65 0.83 5.18
CA ILE A 10 -4.53 0.08 4.59
C ILE A 10 -5.07 -1.06 3.75
N THR A 11 -4.78 -1.06 2.44
CA THR A 11 -5.09 -2.21 1.60
C THR A 11 -4.01 -3.28 1.70
N GLY A 12 -4.42 -4.57 1.65
CA GLY A 12 -3.45 -5.67 1.79
C GLY A 12 -2.81 -5.75 3.18
N GLY A 13 -3.58 -5.43 4.22
CA GLY A 13 -3.12 -5.41 5.61
C GLY A 13 -3.02 -6.77 6.29
N SER A 14 -3.32 -7.87 5.60
CA SER A 14 -3.39 -9.21 6.21
C SER A 14 -2.03 -9.91 6.38
N LEU A 15 -0.97 -9.44 5.75
CA LEU A 15 0.39 -10.03 5.79
C LEU A 15 1.47 -8.97 5.53
N GLY A 16 2.72 -9.33 5.82
CA GLY A 16 3.92 -8.60 5.41
C GLY A 16 3.92 -7.12 5.80
N ILE A 17 4.25 -6.25 4.85
CA ILE A 17 4.41 -4.79 5.07
C ILE A 17 3.12 -4.18 5.62
N GLY A 18 1.96 -4.54 5.06
CA GLY A 18 0.67 -3.97 5.50
C GLY A 18 0.32 -4.33 6.94
N LYS A 19 0.54 -5.57 7.35
CA LYS A 19 0.35 -6.06 8.73
C LYS A 19 1.25 -5.28 9.70
N GLU A 20 2.54 -5.18 9.40
CA GLU A 20 3.50 -4.50 10.26
C GLU A 20 3.24 -2.99 10.33
N THR A 21 2.87 -2.37 9.19
CA THR A 21 2.47 -0.96 9.17
C THR A 21 1.23 -0.71 10.01
N ALA A 22 0.24 -1.62 9.99
CA ALA A 22 -0.94 -1.53 10.83
C ALA A 22 -0.55 -1.53 12.32
N LYS A 23 0.37 -2.44 12.74
CA LYS A 23 0.87 -2.49 14.11
C LYS A 23 1.53 -1.18 14.53
N PHE A 24 2.47 -0.66 13.72
CA PHE A 24 3.16 0.60 14.01
C PHE A 24 2.20 1.78 14.19
N LEU A 25 1.15 1.85 13.36
CA LEU A 25 0.20 2.95 13.38
C LEU A 25 -0.78 2.83 14.56
N VAL A 26 -1.24 1.61 14.88
CA VAL A 26 -2.08 1.38 16.07
C VAL A 26 -1.32 1.69 17.35
N ASP A 27 -0.06 1.29 17.46
CA ASP A 27 0.80 1.59 18.63
C ASP A 27 1.01 3.10 18.85
N LYS A 28 0.87 3.91 17.79
CA LYS A 28 0.87 5.37 17.84
C LYS A 28 -0.51 5.98 18.06
N GLY A 29 -1.51 5.17 18.36
CA GLY A 29 -2.87 5.57 18.69
C GLY A 29 -3.76 5.94 17.50
N ALA A 30 -3.43 5.49 16.29
CA ALA A 30 -4.29 5.66 15.12
C ALA A 30 -5.46 4.65 15.11
N ASN A 31 -6.58 5.04 14.51
CA ASN A 31 -7.71 4.16 14.18
C ASN A 31 -7.43 3.52 12.82
N VAL A 32 -6.95 2.30 12.81
CA VAL A 32 -6.54 1.62 11.59
C VAL A 32 -7.61 0.64 11.14
N LEU A 33 -7.97 0.70 9.84
CA LEU A 33 -8.78 -0.29 9.15
C LEU A 33 -7.91 -0.98 8.09
N ILE A 34 -7.80 -2.30 8.16
CA ILE A 34 -7.08 -3.12 7.19
C ILE A 34 -8.05 -3.84 6.26
N THR A 35 -7.65 -4.02 5.00
CA THR A 35 -8.39 -4.85 4.05
C THR A 35 -7.55 -6.00 3.53
N GLY A 36 -8.21 -7.04 3.07
CA GLY A 36 -7.59 -8.23 2.48
C GLY A 36 -8.66 -9.24 2.05
N ARG A 37 -8.25 -10.31 1.39
CA ARG A 37 -9.16 -11.30 0.82
C ARG A 37 -9.53 -12.44 1.78
N SER A 38 -8.65 -12.76 2.73
CA SER A 38 -8.84 -13.83 3.70
C SER A 38 -9.29 -13.28 5.02
N GLU A 39 -10.52 -13.60 5.42
CA GLU A 39 -11.08 -13.20 6.71
C GLU A 39 -10.26 -13.77 7.88
N GLU A 40 -9.86 -15.04 7.81
CA GLU A 40 -9.04 -15.70 8.81
C GLU A 40 -7.74 -14.93 9.11
N ARG A 41 -7.00 -14.54 8.04
CA ARG A 41 -5.77 -13.78 8.19
C ARG A 41 -6.01 -12.36 8.72
N LEU A 42 -7.10 -11.73 8.31
CA LEU A 42 -7.48 -10.42 8.81
C LEU A 42 -7.83 -10.46 10.30
N LEU A 43 -8.53 -11.49 10.75
CA LEU A 43 -8.83 -11.72 12.17
C LEU A 43 -7.55 -11.92 12.98
N ALA A 44 -6.62 -12.75 12.51
CA ALA A 44 -5.32 -12.92 13.17
C ALA A 44 -4.53 -11.60 13.29
N VAL A 45 -4.58 -10.74 12.26
CA VAL A 45 -3.94 -9.41 12.33
C VAL A 45 -4.70 -8.48 13.26
N LYS A 46 -6.04 -8.49 13.27
CA LYS A 46 -6.85 -7.74 14.25
C LYS A 46 -6.43 -8.10 15.68
N ASP A 47 -6.32 -9.39 16.00
CA ASP A 47 -5.94 -9.86 17.35
C ASP A 47 -4.50 -9.45 17.71
N TYR A 48 -3.59 -9.46 16.74
CA TYR A 48 -2.20 -9.04 16.92
C TYR A 48 -2.03 -7.52 17.05
N THR A 49 -2.82 -6.72 16.32
CA THR A 49 -2.60 -5.27 16.19
C THR A 49 -3.63 -4.41 16.88
N GLY A 50 -4.85 -4.91 17.08
CA GLY A 50 -6.02 -4.11 17.47
C GLY A 50 -6.68 -3.34 16.32
N ALA A 51 -6.23 -3.50 15.08
CA ALA A 51 -6.82 -2.84 13.91
C ALA A 51 -8.23 -3.37 13.60
N LYS A 52 -9.13 -2.51 13.13
CA LYS A 52 -10.39 -2.94 12.49
C LYS A 52 -10.07 -3.64 11.17
N HIS A 53 -10.95 -4.50 10.68
CA HIS A 53 -10.77 -5.18 9.41
C HIS A 53 -12.07 -5.26 8.61
N ILE A 54 -11.91 -5.44 7.29
CA ILE A 54 -13.00 -5.76 6.37
C ILE A 54 -12.46 -6.63 5.23
N VAL A 55 -13.22 -7.65 4.83
CA VAL A 55 -12.91 -8.46 3.65
C VAL A 55 -13.18 -7.63 2.40
N PHE A 56 -12.13 -7.41 1.61
CA PHE A 56 -12.18 -6.61 0.40
C PHE A 56 -11.06 -7.01 -0.55
N ASP A 57 -11.41 -7.52 -1.73
CA ASP A 57 -10.46 -7.74 -2.81
C ASP A 57 -10.34 -6.47 -3.67
N ILE A 58 -9.19 -5.84 -3.63
CA ILE A 58 -8.93 -4.62 -4.42
C ILE A 58 -8.92 -4.88 -5.93
N ALA A 59 -8.77 -6.15 -6.38
CA ALA A 59 -8.85 -6.52 -7.79
C ALA A 59 -10.29 -6.67 -8.29
N ASP A 60 -11.27 -6.71 -7.39
CA ASP A 60 -12.70 -6.73 -7.72
C ASP A 60 -13.20 -5.29 -7.96
N ILE A 61 -12.90 -4.81 -9.18
CA ILE A 61 -13.08 -3.41 -9.57
C ILE A 61 -14.54 -2.95 -9.44
N ASP A 62 -15.49 -3.82 -9.78
CA ASP A 62 -16.92 -3.50 -9.79
C ASP A 62 -17.47 -3.25 -8.37
N ASN A 63 -16.89 -3.89 -7.37
CA ASN A 63 -17.31 -3.76 -5.99
C ASN A 63 -16.56 -2.69 -5.18
N ILE A 64 -15.53 -2.04 -5.74
CA ILE A 64 -14.72 -1.04 -5.01
C ILE A 64 -15.58 0.09 -4.44
N SER A 65 -16.50 0.64 -5.24
CA SER A 65 -17.33 1.76 -4.77
C SER A 65 -18.19 1.39 -3.56
N SER A 66 -18.82 0.20 -3.58
CA SER A 66 -19.59 -0.33 -2.45
C SER A 66 -18.70 -0.55 -1.22
N LYS A 67 -17.55 -1.23 -1.41
CA LYS A 67 -16.61 -1.50 -0.33
C LYS A 67 -15.96 -0.26 0.26
N THR A 68 -15.77 0.79 -0.55
CA THR A 68 -15.29 2.08 -0.04
C THR A 68 -16.29 2.73 0.91
N LYS A 69 -17.59 2.63 0.63
CA LYS A 69 -18.63 3.11 1.55
C LYS A 69 -18.60 2.35 2.88
N ASP A 70 -18.44 1.03 2.84
CA ASP A 70 -18.29 0.22 4.04
C ASP A 70 -17.04 0.64 4.85
N CYS A 71 -15.92 0.88 4.19
CA CYS A 71 -14.69 1.38 4.83
C CYS A 71 -14.91 2.76 5.48
N LEU A 72 -15.58 3.67 4.79
CA LEU A 72 -15.91 4.99 5.32
C LEU A 72 -16.81 4.88 6.57
N ASN A 73 -17.83 4.04 6.55
CA ASN A 73 -18.71 3.81 7.71
C ASN A 73 -17.93 3.28 8.92
N LEU A 74 -16.98 2.35 8.72
CA LEU A 74 -16.13 1.80 9.78
C LEU A 74 -15.13 2.82 10.35
N LEU A 75 -14.86 3.90 9.61
CA LEU A 75 -13.95 4.99 9.96
C LEU A 75 -14.67 6.33 10.19
N ASP A 76 -15.91 6.27 10.68
CA ASP A 76 -16.72 7.46 11.04
C ASP A 76 -16.83 8.48 9.90
N ASN A 77 -16.95 7.99 8.67
CA ASN A 77 -17.01 8.76 7.42
C ASN A 77 -15.83 9.70 7.19
N LYS A 78 -14.66 9.35 7.74
CA LYS A 78 -13.46 10.16 7.62
C LYS A 78 -12.23 9.27 7.38
N ILE A 79 -11.45 9.57 6.33
CA ILE A 79 -10.15 8.96 6.08
C ILE A 79 -9.09 10.06 6.05
N ASP A 80 -8.18 10.05 7.03
CA ASP A 80 -7.04 10.97 7.11
C ASP A 80 -5.86 10.46 6.25
N VAL A 81 -5.66 9.13 6.21
CA VAL A 81 -4.56 8.51 5.46
C VAL A 81 -5.07 7.27 4.70
N LEU A 82 -4.74 7.19 3.43
CA LEU A 82 -4.88 5.98 2.60
C LEU A 82 -3.50 5.38 2.33
N ILE A 83 -3.31 4.10 2.64
CA ILE A 83 -2.10 3.36 2.30
C ILE A 83 -2.46 2.28 1.28
N ASN A 84 -2.14 2.53 0.03
CA ASN A 84 -2.28 1.60 -1.07
C ASN A 84 -1.11 0.61 -1.05
N ASN A 85 -1.24 -0.44 -0.21
CA ASN A 85 -0.21 -1.43 -0.01
C ASN A 85 -0.52 -2.76 -0.71
N ALA A 86 -1.78 -3.08 -0.99
CA ALA A 86 -2.13 -4.29 -1.70
C ALA A 86 -1.37 -4.41 -3.02
N GLY A 87 -0.82 -5.60 -3.26
CA GLY A 87 -0.06 -5.85 -4.47
C GLY A 87 0.13 -7.33 -4.74
N THR A 88 0.39 -7.64 -6.00
CA THR A 88 0.77 -8.97 -6.46
C THR A 88 1.87 -8.87 -7.52
N GLY A 89 2.58 -9.95 -7.77
CA GLY A 89 3.64 -10.00 -8.74
C GLY A 89 3.52 -11.22 -9.65
N CYS A 90 4.09 -11.08 -10.84
CA CYS A 90 4.25 -12.16 -11.81
C CYS A 90 5.62 -12.03 -12.45
N ARG A 91 6.31 -13.15 -12.66
CA ARG A 91 7.59 -13.20 -13.35
C ARG A 91 7.45 -14.07 -14.59
N ARG A 92 7.77 -13.49 -15.76
CA ARG A 92 7.73 -14.15 -17.06
C ARG A 92 8.86 -13.63 -17.94
N ASP A 93 9.49 -14.50 -18.69
CA ASP A 93 10.31 -14.08 -19.80
C ASP A 93 9.44 -13.56 -20.96
N VAL A 94 10.02 -12.74 -21.86
CA VAL A 94 9.23 -12.00 -22.86
C VAL A 94 8.42 -12.89 -23.77
N GLU A 95 8.93 -14.07 -24.10
CA GLU A 95 8.22 -15.04 -24.97
C GLU A 95 7.04 -15.73 -24.28
N GLN A 96 6.94 -15.63 -22.94
CA GLN A 96 5.90 -16.26 -22.12
C GLN A 96 4.83 -15.26 -21.67
N LEU A 97 4.90 -14.01 -22.14
CA LEU A 97 3.94 -12.99 -21.77
C LEU A 97 2.54 -13.34 -22.29
N ASN A 98 1.54 -13.19 -21.44
CA ASN A 98 0.14 -13.36 -21.78
C ASN A 98 -0.72 -12.32 -21.10
N ILE A 99 -1.91 -12.07 -21.63
CA ILE A 99 -2.80 -11.01 -21.14
C ILE A 99 -3.36 -11.30 -19.75
N ASP A 100 -3.60 -12.55 -19.40
CA ASP A 100 -4.19 -12.93 -18.12
C ASP A 100 -3.24 -12.58 -16.96
N ASP A 101 -1.94 -12.84 -17.12
CA ASP A 101 -0.93 -12.44 -16.14
C ASP A 101 -0.84 -10.91 -16.00
N PHE A 102 -0.97 -10.16 -17.11
CA PHE A 102 -1.07 -8.69 -17.06
C PHE A 102 -2.30 -8.25 -16.30
N LEU A 103 -3.48 -8.76 -16.66
CA LEU A 103 -4.74 -8.40 -16.00
C LEU A 103 -4.70 -8.73 -14.51
N HIS A 104 -4.19 -9.91 -14.13
CA HIS A 104 -4.05 -10.30 -12.73
C HIS A 104 -3.23 -9.28 -11.92
N VAL A 105 -2.09 -8.84 -12.47
CA VAL A 105 -1.21 -7.89 -11.77
C VAL A 105 -1.78 -6.47 -11.83
N TYR A 106 -2.25 -6.01 -12.98
CA TYR A 106 -2.74 -4.66 -13.17
C TYR A 106 -4.06 -4.40 -12.44
N ASN A 107 -4.97 -5.37 -12.38
CA ASN A 107 -6.21 -5.23 -11.61
C ASN A 107 -5.92 -4.92 -10.13
N THR A 108 -4.92 -5.60 -9.54
CA THR A 108 -4.53 -5.33 -8.15
C THR A 108 -3.69 -4.07 -8.02
N ASN A 109 -2.57 -3.98 -8.76
CA ASN A 109 -1.53 -2.99 -8.51
C ASN A 109 -1.86 -1.60 -9.07
N VAL A 110 -2.68 -1.52 -10.12
CA VAL A 110 -2.92 -0.29 -10.88
C VAL A 110 -4.39 0.10 -10.86
N PHE A 111 -5.28 -0.73 -11.38
CA PHE A 111 -6.67 -0.35 -11.56
C PHE A 111 -7.41 -0.26 -10.23
N GLY A 112 -7.32 -1.29 -9.38
CA GLY A 112 -7.96 -1.30 -8.08
C GLY A 112 -7.47 -0.17 -7.17
N LEU A 113 -6.15 0.00 -7.10
CA LEU A 113 -5.53 1.13 -6.40
C LEU A 113 -6.07 2.47 -6.88
N SER A 114 -6.21 2.65 -8.21
CA SER A 114 -6.66 3.91 -8.81
C SER A 114 -8.13 4.18 -8.51
N ILE A 115 -8.99 3.17 -8.67
CA ILE A 115 -10.44 3.32 -8.43
C ILE A 115 -10.71 3.54 -6.94
N LEU A 116 -10.06 2.80 -6.03
CA LEU A 116 -10.18 3.06 -4.59
C LEU A 116 -9.76 4.50 -4.23
N THR A 117 -8.63 4.94 -4.76
CA THR A 117 -8.16 6.32 -4.53
C THR A 117 -9.19 7.33 -5.04
N LYS A 118 -9.70 7.15 -6.27
CA LYS A 118 -10.77 8.00 -6.84
C LYS A 118 -11.99 8.09 -5.89
N GLU A 119 -12.43 6.98 -5.33
CA GLU A 119 -13.60 6.96 -4.43
C GLU A 119 -13.35 7.68 -3.09
N ILE A 120 -12.08 7.72 -2.62
CA ILE A 120 -11.71 8.36 -1.35
C ILE A 120 -11.44 9.86 -1.52
N ILE A 121 -10.97 10.32 -2.68
CA ILE A 121 -10.60 11.72 -2.92
C ILE A 121 -11.69 12.74 -2.54
N PRO A 122 -13.00 12.55 -2.86
CA PRO A 122 -14.03 13.49 -2.44
C PRO A 122 -14.08 13.71 -0.91
N ASN A 123 -13.84 12.64 -0.13
CA ASN A 123 -13.78 12.70 1.32
C ASN A 123 -12.60 13.55 1.80
N MET A 124 -11.40 13.35 1.25
CA MET A 124 -10.21 14.13 1.58
C MET A 124 -10.32 15.59 1.11
N LYS A 125 -10.88 15.83 -0.08
CA LYS A 125 -11.14 17.22 -0.58
C LYS A 125 -12.08 17.99 0.31
N LYS A 126 -13.17 17.36 0.78
CA LYS A 126 -14.11 17.98 1.75
C LYS A 126 -13.41 18.37 3.06
N GLN A 127 -12.41 17.61 3.48
CA GLN A 127 -11.60 17.92 4.66
C GLN A 127 -10.52 18.99 4.37
N ASN A 128 -10.27 19.31 3.09
CA ASN A 128 -9.12 20.09 2.62
C ASN A 128 -7.79 19.58 3.24
N LYS A 129 -7.68 18.26 3.41
CA LYS A 129 -6.53 17.60 4.01
C LYS A 129 -6.57 16.08 3.78
N GLY A 130 -5.41 15.48 3.54
CA GLY A 130 -5.26 14.04 3.42
C GLY A 130 -3.82 13.64 3.16
N THR A 131 -3.55 12.35 3.31
CA THR A 131 -2.26 11.75 2.92
C THR A 131 -2.51 10.43 2.21
N ILE A 132 -1.88 10.23 1.06
CA ILE A 132 -1.91 8.98 0.30
C ILE A 132 -0.50 8.45 0.22
N ILE A 133 -0.31 7.19 0.64
CA ILE A 133 0.95 6.46 0.50
C ILE A 133 0.73 5.33 -0.50
N ASN A 134 1.44 5.35 -1.60
CA ASN A 134 1.45 4.27 -2.59
C ASN A 134 2.69 3.41 -2.38
N ILE A 135 2.51 2.10 -2.17
CA ILE A 135 3.64 1.18 -2.05
C ILE A 135 4.08 0.75 -3.45
N GLY A 136 5.16 1.37 -3.87
CA GLY A 136 5.88 1.05 -5.09
C GLY A 136 6.81 -0.17 -4.91
N SER A 137 7.99 -0.05 -5.46
CA SER A 137 9.11 -0.99 -5.35
C SER A 137 10.33 -0.32 -5.99
N THR A 138 11.55 -0.83 -5.74
CA THR A 138 12.70 -0.52 -6.59
C THR A 138 12.46 -0.88 -8.06
N ALA A 139 11.52 -1.80 -8.33
CA ALA A 139 11.01 -2.09 -9.67
C ALA A 139 10.22 -0.91 -10.31
N SER A 140 9.87 0.14 -9.57
CA SER A 140 9.35 1.40 -10.10
C SER A 140 10.43 2.29 -10.71
N LEU A 141 11.70 1.97 -10.48
CA LEU A 141 12.86 2.77 -10.87
C LEU A 141 13.68 2.12 -11.97
N LYS A 142 13.67 0.77 -12.02
CA LYS A 142 14.47 0.01 -12.97
C LYS A 142 13.81 -1.33 -13.29
N GLY A 143 13.71 -1.65 -14.58
CA GLY A 143 13.30 -2.98 -15.05
C GLY A 143 14.38 -4.04 -14.77
N TYR A 144 13.97 -5.32 -14.78
CA TYR A 144 14.85 -6.47 -14.59
C TYR A 144 14.35 -7.67 -15.39
N LYS A 145 15.21 -8.68 -15.59
CA LYS A 145 14.86 -9.88 -16.36
C LYS A 145 13.66 -10.61 -15.74
N GLY A 146 12.66 -10.89 -16.56
CA GLY A 146 11.39 -11.52 -16.16
C GLY A 146 10.43 -10.58 -15.42
N GLY A 147 10.76 -9.30 -15.30
CA GLY A 147 9.97 -8.29 -14.57
C GLY A 147 8.96 -7.52 -15.40
N SER A 148 8.78 -7.83 -16.69
CA SER A 148 7.98 -7.03 -17.62
C SER A 148 6.60 -6.64 -17.07
N ILE A 149 5.86 -7.59 -16.51
CA ILE A 149 4.51 -7.37 -15.98
C ILE A 149 4.55 -6.60 -14.65
N TYR A 150 5.37 -7.07 -13.71
CA TYR A 150 5.42 -6.45 -12.39
C TYR A 150 6.08 -5.06 -12.42
N ALA A 151 7.25 -4.94 -13.06
CA ALA A 151 7.94 -3.65 -13.12
C ALA A 151 7.09 -2.60 -13.84
N SER A 152 6.48 -2.93 -15.00
CA SER A 152 5.60 -1.99 -15.70
C SER A 152 4.44 -1.54 -14.83
N SER A 153 3.82 -2.43 -14.03
CA SER A 153 2.77 -2.04 -13.09
C SER A 153 3.29 -1.07 -12.01
N LYS A 154 4.51 -1.27 -11.52
CA LYS A 154 5.11 -0.38 -10.51
C LYS A 154 5.59 0.96 -11.08
N PHE A 155 6.03 0.99 -12.35
CA PHE A 155 6.23 2.24 -13.08
C PHE A 155 4.91 3.00 -13.28
N ALA A 156 3.81 2.29 -13.59
CA ALA A 156 2.48 2.91 -13.69
C ALA A 156 2.06 3.54 -12.35
N VAL A 157 2.25 2.85 -11.21
CA VAL A 157 1.99 3.41 -9.87
C VAL A 157 2.81 4.67 -9.63
N ARG A 158 4.08 4.70 -10.06
CA ARG A 158 4.93 5.90 -9.94
C ARG A 158 4.39 7.07 -10.75
N ALA A 159 3.99 6.82 -11.99
CA ALA A 159 3.39 7.84 -12.85
C ALA A 159 2.09 8.40 -12.24
N LEU A 160 1.18 7.51 -11.78
CA LEU A 160 -0.05 7.89 -11.08
C LEU A 160 0.24 8.72 -9.84
N THR A 161 1.24 8.33 -9.03
CA THR A 161 1.64 9.09 -7.84
C THR A 161 2.04 10.52 -8.20
N GLN A 162 2.86 10.71 -9.23
CA GLN A 162 3.31 12.02 -9.69
C GLN A 162 2.15 12.88 -10.23
N CYS A 163 1.23 12.28 -11.01
CA CYS A 163 0.02 12.98 -11.46
C CYS A 163 -0.82 13.44 -10.27
N TRP A 164 -1.07 12.56 -9.31
CA TRP A 164 -1.88 12.89 -8.13
C TRP A 164 -1.20 13.89 -7.20
N GLN A 165 0.13 13.92 -7.14
CA GLN A 165 0.87 14.99 -6.46
C GLN A 165 0.53 16.35 -7.07
N ALA A 166 0.52 16.46 -8.39
CA ALA A 166 0.19 17.71 -9.07
C ALA A 166 -1.29 18.11 -8.89
N GLU A 167 -2.21 17.16 -9.03
CA GLU A 167 -3.65 17.39 -8.99
C GLU A 167 -4.19 17.71 -7.58
N LEU A 168 -3.58 17.11 -6.53
CA LEU A 168 -4.16 17.12 -5.18
C LEU A 168 -3.51 18.11 -4.21
N ARG A 169 -2.33 18.64 -4.53
CA ARG A 169 -1.66 19.67 -3.72
C ARG A 169 -2.52 20.90 -3.44
N PRO A 170 -3.34 21.43 -4.40
CA PRO A 170 -4.23 22.56 -4.11
C PRO A 170 -5.24 22.31 -2.99
N TYR A 171 -5.49 21.03 -2.66
CA TYR A 171 -6.40 20.61 -1.60
C TYR A 171 -5.68 20.15 -0.31
N ASN A 172 -4.41 20.52 -0.15
CA ASN A 172 -3.57 20.09 0.98
C ASN A 172 -3.53 18.56 1.17
N ILE A 173 -3.66 17.80 0.07
CA ILE A 173 -3.55 16.35 0.06
C ILE A 173 -2.13 16.00 -0.41
N ARG A 174 -1.40 15.30 0.45
CA ARG A 174 -0.04 14.83 0.18
C ARG A 174 -0.10 13.45 -0.46
N VAL A 175 0.68 13.22 -1.50
CA VAL A 175 0.82 11.90 -2.12
C VAL A 175 2.28 11.51 -2.11
N CYS A 176 2.61 10.36 -1.54
CA CYS A 176 3.96 9.86 -1.41
C CYS A 176 4.05 8.44 -2.00
N GLN A 177 5.15 8.13 -2.66
CA GLN A 177 5.48 6.75 -3.02
C GLN A 177 6.62 6.24 -2.14
N VAL A 178 6.44 5.06 -1.56
CA VAL A 178 7.50 4.33 -0.86
C VAL A 178 7.91 3.15 -1.72
N ASN A 179 9.20 3.06 -2.04
CA ASN A 179 9.81 2.04 -2.90
C ASN A 179 10.71 1.11 -2.07
N PRO A 180 10.18 0.03 -1.51
CA PRO A 180 11.03 -0.98 -0.88
C PRO A 180 11.93 -1.69 -1.89
N SER A 181 13.16 -2.00 -1.49
CA SER A 181 13.94 -3.05 -2.13
C SER A 181 13.43 -4.43 -1.68
N GLU A 182 14.23 -5.47 -1.79
CA GLU A 182 13.79 -6.81 -1.42
C GLU A 182 13.48 -6.93 0.08
N VAL A 183 12.23 -7.33 0.39
CA VAL A 183 11.75 -7.65 1.74
C VAL A 183 11.23 -9.09 1.71
N PRO A 184 11.82 -10.04 2.46
CA PRO A 184 11.32 -11.40 2.55
C PRO A 184 9.93 -11.43 3.18
N THR A 185 8.92 -11.62 2.35
CA THR A 185 7.51 -11.69 2.76
C THR A 185 6.78 -12.77 1.97
N ALA A 186 5.52 -12.99 2.27
CA ALA A 186 4.64 -13.86 1.49
C ALA A 186 4.29 -13.33 0.07
N PHE A 187 4.80 -12.19 -0.35
CA PHE A 187 4.38 -11.50 -1.57
C PHE A 187 4.49 -12.35 -2.85
N ALA A 188 5.62 -13.02 -3.05
CA ALA A 188 5.90 -13.82 -4.25
C ALA A 188 5.51 -15.31 -4.10
N ASN A 189 4.92 -15.70 -2.96
CA ASN A 189 4.55 -17.08 -2.67
C ASN A 189 3.07 -17.32 -2.98
N LYS A 190 2.75 -18.32 -3.82
CA LYS A 190 1.36 -18.68 -4.17
C LYS A 190 0.54 -19.09 -2.94
N GLU A 191 1.15 -19.77 -2.00
CA GLU A 191 0.53 -20.22 -0.74
C GLU A 191 0.43 -19.10 0.31
N ARG A 192 1.04 -17.96 0.03
CA ARG A 192 1.08 -16.80 0.93
C ARG A 192 1.63 -17.14 2.33
N ILE A 193 2.67 -17.97 2.37
CA ILE A 193 3.42 -18.29 3.59
C ILE A 193 4.47 -17.20 3.80
N GLU A 194 4.51 -16.61 4.98
CA GLU A 194 5.53 -15.62 5.35
C GLU A 194 6.92 -16.30 5.36
N ARG A 195 7.90 -15.61 4.80
CA ARG A 195 9.28 -16.07 4.74
C ARG A 195 10.02 -15.63 6.01
N GLU A 196 10.99 -16.42 6.42
CA GLU A 196 11.90 -16.03 7.49
C GLU A 196 12.71 -14.78 7.12
N ASN A 197 13.05 -14.00 8.13
CA ASN A 197 13.92 -12.84 7.94
C ASN A 197 15.32 -13.32 7.54
N ILE A 198 15.91 -12.63 6.59
CA ILE A 198 17.30 -12.85 6.14
C ILE A 198 18.12 -11.68 6.67
N GLU A 199 19.20 -11.96 7.39
CA GLU A 199 19.97 -10.98 8.18
C GLU A 199 20.41 -9.74 7.38
N ASN A 200 20.80 -9.93 6.12
CA ASN A 200 21.25 -8.85 5.24
C ASN A 200 20.16 -8.25 4.33
N LYS A 201 18.90 -8.60 4.54
CA LYS A 201 17.74 -8.02 3.81
C LYS A 201 16.93 -7.12 4.73
N LEU A 202 16.13 -6.24 4.11
CA LEU A 202 15.14 -5.48 4.86
C LEU A 202 14.08 -6.41 5.46
N THR A 203 13.54 -6.01 6.61
CA THR A 203 12.34 -6.61 7.17
C THR A 203 11.12 -5.71 6.92
N THR A 204 9.96 -6.18 7.27
CA THR A 204 8.73 -5.38 7.19
C THR A 204 8.75 -4.18 8.15
N LYS A 205 9.57 -4.23 9.21
CA LYS A 205 9.67 -3.17 10.23
C LYS A 205 10.33 -1.90 9.69
N GLU A 206 11.44 -2.02 8.94
CA GLU A 206 12.08 -0.86 8.33
C GLU A 206 11.13 -0.16 7.35
N ILE A 207 10.33 -0.93 6.61
CA ILE A 207 9.35 -0.34 5.68
C ILE A 207 8.20 0.32 6.44
N ALA A 208 7.66 -0.32 7.49
CA ALA A 208 6.62 0.26 8.34
C ALA A 208 7.12 1.57 9.00
N HIS A 209 8.37 1.59 9.47
CA HIS A 209 9.03 2.79 9.99
C HIS A 209 9.11 3.90 8.94
N ALA A 210 9.57 3.58 7.73
CA ALA A 210 9.69 4.54 6.63
C ALA A 210 8.33 5.14 6.24
N ILE A 211 7.28 4.29 6.11
CA ILE A 211 5.91 4.73 5.85
C ILE A 211 5.42 5.66 6.95
N THR A 212 5.58 5.26 8.21
CA THR A 212 5.13 6.03 9.37
C THR A 212 5.84 7.38 9.43
N SER A 213 7.16 7.43 9.23
CA SER A 213 7.94 8.67 9.20
C SER A 213 7.49 9.62 8.09
N ALA A 214 7.16 9.10 6.90
CA ALA A 214 6.62 9.92 5.81
C ALA A 214 5.25 10.53 6.16
N ILE A 215 4.40 9.80 6.89
CA ILE A 215 3.09 10.30 7.34
C ILE A 215 3.26 11.35 8.44
N GLU A 216 4.16 11.13 9.40
CA GLU A 216 4.39 12.01 10.57
C GLU A 216 5.02 13.36 10.21
N MET A 217 5.58 13.51 9.02
CA MET A 217 6.16 14.77 8.57
C MET A 217 5.22 15.97 8.80
N ASP A 218 5.78 17.12 9.18
CA ASP A 218 5.00 18.36 9.39
C ASP A 218 4.16 18.73 8.15
N ASP A 219 3.00 19.31 8.35
CA ASP A 219 2.03 19.58 7.28
C ASP A 219 2.54 20.60 6.23
N ARG A 220 3.60 21.37 6.52
CA ARG A 220 4.21 22.31 5.56
C ARG A 220 5.01 21.62 4.45
N GLY A 221 5.35 20.35 4.63
CA GLY A 221 6.10 19.58 3.65
C GLY A 221 5.61 18.15 3.52
N PHE A 222 6.13 17.45 2.54
CA PHE A 222 5.93 16.02 2.38
C PHE A 222 7.10 15.37 1.64
N ILE A 223 7.31 14.10 1.91
CA ILE A 223 8.23 13.27 1.13
C ILE A 223 7.46 12.79 -0.10
N ASN A 224 7.88 13.20 -1.28
CA ASN A 224 7.20 12.83 -2.51
C ASN A 224 7.51 11.40 -2.97
N GLU A 225 8.74 10.96 -2.76
CA GLU A 225 9.20 9.59 -3.06
C GLU A 225 10.29 9.18 -2.06
N LEU A 226 10.20 7.96 -1.54
CA LEU A 226 11.14 7.39 -0.57
C LEU A 226 11.61 6.01 -1.02
N ASN A 227 12.92 5.87 -1.25
CA ASN A 227 13.54 4.62 -1.66
C ASN A 227 14.23 3.98 -0.44
N VAL A 228 13.86 2.74 -0.09
CA VAL A 228 14.38 2.03 1.08
C VAL A 228 15.18 0.82 0.62
N TRP A 229 16.48 0.81 0.94
CA TRP A 229 17.42 -0.21 0.52
C TRP A 229 18.07 -0.88 1.73
N ALA A 230 18.36 -2.17 1.62
CA ALA A 230 19.25 -2.82 2.58
C ALA A 230 20.67 -2.26 2.43
N THR A 231 21.35 -2.07 3.55
CA THR A 231 22.69 -1.45 3.59
C THR A 231 23.73 -2.31 2.85
N ASN A 232 23.71 -3.63 3.08
CA ASN A 232 24.60 -4.58 2.39
C ASN A 232 23.84 -5.87 2.06
N PRO A 233 23.16 -5.95 0.90
CA PRO A 233 22.35 -7.11 0.55
C PRO A 233 23.15 -8.28 -0.06
N PHE A 234 24.47 -8.18 -0.17
CA PHE A 234 25.31 -9.09 -1.00
C PHE A 234 26.01 -10.21 -0.23
N ASN A 235 25.89 -10.26 1.09
CA ASN A 235 26.52 -11.28 1.93
C ASN A 235 25.56 -12.42 2.25
#